data_9c73ae38082ae488f97901289a8573e1
#
_entry.id   9c73ae38082ae488f97901289a8573e1
#
_cell.length_a   1.000
_cell.length_b   1.000
_cell.length_c   1.000
_cell.angle_alpha   90.00
_cell.angle_beta   90.00
_cell.angle_gamma   90.00
#
_symmetry.space_group_name_H-M   'P 1'
#
loop_
_entity.id
_entity.type
_entity.pdbx_description
1 polymer ?
#
loop_
_entity_poly.entity_id
_entity_poly.type
_entity_poly.pdbx_seq_one_letter_code
_entity_poly.pdbx_strand_id
1 'polypeptide(L)'
;MTYTHLTPNELVIIEAYFHQDTAVAIVVKQLKRSRQAIYNVYNFLKQGKNVLEYLEQYKQNKKRCGRRSIVLPVEEKEYIKDMADKGWTPDVIIGRAERWIPCSVSTLYRRFKQGEFNILQLPMKGKRKANGHQERRGKQAFKRNISEREKDHVNFETEFGHLEGDTIVGIHHRSAVITLVERLSKVIIALKPEGRKAVNIEETTNEWLQSIPKNLFKSITFDCGKEFSNWKNISNTNDIDIYFADPGTPSQRGLNENSNGLLRKDGLPKEMDFNQVNQSFVSAVASKRNHIPRKSLNYQTPLEVFLSYVNEEQLSRLI
;
A
#
# COMPACT_ATOMS: atom_id res chain seq x y z
N MET A 1 17.78 -34.06 8.21
CA MET A 1 18.34 -34.08 9.58
C MET A 1 18.62 -32.64 9.99
N THR A 2 17.98 -32.14 11.03
CA THR A 2 18.26 -30.84 11.61
C THR A 2 19.60 -30.90 12.35
N TYR A 3 20.58 -30.10 11.92
CA TYR A 3 21.87 -29.99 12.58
C TYR A 3 21.71 -29.34 13.95
N THR A 4 22.03 -30.09 15.02
CA THR A 4 21.99 -29.59 16.40
C THR A 4 23.43 -29.36 16.90
N HIS A 5 23.72 -28.13 17.34
CA HIS A 5 25.01 -27.78 17.90
C HIS A 5 25.26 -28.49 19.25
N LEU A 6 26.55 -28.64 19.64
CA LEU A 6 26.91 -29.12 20.97
C LEU A 6 26.44 -28.12 22.03
N THR A 7 25.82 -28.63 23.07
CA THR A 7 25.39 -27.83 24.23
C THR A 7 26.60 -27.58 25.16
N PRO A 8 26.55 -26.53 26.02
CA PRO A 8 27.60 -26.33 27.01
C PRO A 8 27.88 -27.56 27.91
N ASN A 9 26.81 -28.26 28.31
CA ASN A 9 26.95 -29.47 29.13
C ASN A 9 27.65 -30.62 28.37
N GLU A 10 27.33 -30.81 27.08
CA GLU A 10 28.04 -31.79 26.26
C GLU A 10 29.52 -31.43 26.07
N LEU A 11 29.86 -30.16 25.96
CA LEU A 11 31.25 -29.72 25.86
C LEU A 11 32.05 -30.05 27.13
N VAL A 12 31.48 -29.82 28.33
CA VAL A 12 32.10 -30.19 29.61
C VAL A 12 32.32 -31.72 29.72
N ILE A 13 31.34 -32.49 29.29
CA ILE A 13 31.45 -33.95 29.27
C ILE A 13 32.57 -34.41 28.31
N ILE A 14 32.65 -33.76 27.12
CA ILE A 14 33.68 -34.07 26.11
C ILE A 14 35.08 -33.74 26.69
N GLU A 15 35.22 -32.63 27.40
CA GLU A 15 36.48 -32.24 28.05
C GLU A 15 36.90 -33.25 29.15
N ALA A 16 35.96 -33.71 29.98
CA ALA A 16 36.19 -34.75 30.97
C ALA A 16 36.68 -36.05 30.33
N TYR A 17 36.08 -36.49 29.23
CA TYR A 17 36.56 -37.66 28.49
C TYR A 17 37.91 -37.46 27.83
N PHE A 18 38.21 -36.24 27.35
CA PHE A 18 39.51 -35.90 26.80
C PHE A 18 40.63 -36.05 27.85
N HIS A 19 40.41 -35.55 29.07
CA HIS A 19 41.39 -35.69 30.17
C HIS A 19 41.55 -37.11 30.69
N GLN A 20 40.58 -38.02 30.39
CA GLN A 20 40.65 -39.45 30.66
C GLN A 20 41.25 -40.27 29.52
N ASP A 21 41.81 -39.62 28.49
CA ASP A 21 42.32 -40.25 27.26
C ASP A 21 41.30 -41.18 26.56
N THR A 22 40.00 -40.92 26.73
CA THR A 22 38.94 -41.74 26.17
C THR A 22 38.90 -41.64 24.66
N ALA A 23 38.85 -42.76 23.95
CA ALA A 23 38.77 -42.79 22.50
C ALA A 23 37.51 -42.08 21.96
N VAL A 24 37.67 -41.26 20.94
CA VAL A 24 36.59 -40.49 20.30
C VAL A 24 35.38 -41.37 19.92
N ALA A 25 35.61 -42.63 19.49
CA ALA A 25 34.53 -43.54 19.11
C ALA A 25 33.57 -43.89 20.27
N ILE A 26 34.07 -43.93 21.51
CA ILE A 26 33.27 -44.16 22.72
C ILE A 26 32.41 -42.95 23.01
N VAL A 27 32.98 -41.73 22.97
CA VAL A 27 32.26 -40.48 23.21
C VAL A 27 31.16 -40.25 22.17
N VAL A 28 31.42 -40.56 20.91
CA VAL A 28 30.44 -40.53 19.83
C VAL A 28 29.24 -41.40 20.12
N LYS A 29 29.44 -42.66 20.58
CA LYS A 29 28.37 -43.58 20.94
C LYS A 29 27.56 -43.06 22.13
N GLN A 30 28.21 -42.51 23.11
CA GLN A 30 27.59 -42.05 24.36
C GLN A 30 26.77 -40.76 24.19
N LEU A 31 27.32 -39.78 23.47
CA LEU A 31 26.63 -38.51 23.24
C LEU A 31 25.74 -38.50 21.99
N LYS A 32 25.78 -39.57 21.18
CA LYS A 32 25.06 -39.66 19.91
C LYS A 32 25.31 -38.46 18.98
N ARG A 33 26.55 -37.99 18.95
CA ARG A 33 27.03 -36.84 18.16
C ARG A 33 27.92 -37.32 17.02
N SER A 34 28.08 -36.49 15.98
CA SER A 34 28.95 -36.82 14.86
C SER A 34 30.40 -36.92 15.30
N ARG A 35 31.14 -37.88 14.70
CA ARG A 35 32.57 -38.06 14.95
C ARG A 35 33.38 -36.77 14.73
N GLN A 36 33.02 -36.04 13.67
CA GLN A 36 33.69 -34.78 13.34
C GLN A 36 33.48 -33.72 14.43
N ALA A 37 32.29 -33.62 15.02
CA ALA A 37 32.02 -32.65 16.10
C ALA A 37 32.92 -32.94 17.33
N ILE A 38 33.05 -34.20 17.73
CA ILE A 38 33.91 -34.58 18.86
C ILE A 38 35.38 -34.37 18.53
N TYR A 39 35.84 -34.75 17.33
CA TYR A 39 37.22 -34.46 16.89
C TYR A 39 37.55 -32.98 16.89
N ASN A 40 36.65 -32.12 16.46
CA ASN A 40 36.90 -30.68 16.47
C ASN A 40 37.16 -30.15 17.90
N VAL A 41 36.40 -30.62 18.88
CA VAL A 41 36.65 -30.27 20.30
C VAL A 41 37.94 -30.85 20.80
N TYR A 42 38.21 -32.13 20.57
CA TYR A 42 39.48 -32.78 20.98
C TYR A 42 40.72 -32.08 20.40
N ASN A 43 40.70 -31.75 19.12
CA ASN A 43 41.79 -31.03 18.47
C ASN A 43 41.99 -29.60 19.04
N PHE A 44 40.90 -28.98 19.51
CA PHE A 44 40.98 -27.69 20.18
C PHE A 44 41.62 -27.81 21.58
N LEU A 45 41.22 -28.84 22.35
CA LEU A 45 41.78 -29.14 23.68
C LEU A 45 43.23 -29.53 23.61
N LYS A 46 43.69 -30.26 22.56
CA LYS A 46 45.09 -30.59 22.31
C LYS A 46 45.99 -29.36 22.17
N GLN A 47 45.42 -28.19 21.85
CA GLN A 47 46.18 -26.93 21.78
C GLN A 47 46.37 -26.26 23.15
N GLY A 48 46.03 -26.94 24.25
CA GLY A 48 46.14 -26.42 25.62
C GLY A 48 45.00 -25.45 26.00
N LYS A 49 43.93 -25.42 25.21
CA LYS A 49 42.74 -24.57 25.43
C LYS A 49 41.66 -25.36 26.15
N ASN A 50 40.61 -24.65 26.65
CA ASN A 50 39.51 -25.25 27.38
C ASN A 50 38.17 -25.11 26.61
N VAL A 51 37.12 -25.79 27.06
CA VAL A 51 35.80 -25.78 26.40
C VAL A 51 35.07 -24.45 26.47
N LEU A 52 35.38 -23.57 27.43
CA LEU A 52 34.81 -22.23 27.50
C LEU A 52 35.34 -21.38 26.35
N GLU A 53 36.66 -21.45 26.09
CA GLU A 53 37.28 -20.79 24.94
C GLU A 53 36.75 -21.34 23.61
N TYR A 54 36.49 -22.66 23.52
CA TYR A 54 35.84 -23.26 22.36
C TYR A 54 34.46 -22.68 22.13
N LEU A 55 33.67 -22.55 23.19
CA LEU A 55 32.32 -21.99 23.14
C LEU A 55 32.33 -20.52 22.73
N GLU A 56 33.26 -19.74 23.25
CA GLU A 56 33.42 -18.32 22.87
C GLU A 56 33.84 -18.19 21.41
N GLN A 57 34.81 -18.97 20.95
CA GLN A 57 35.23 -18.98 19.56
C GLN A 57 34.07 -19.39 18.63
N TYR A 58 33.31 -20.40 19.04
CA TYR A 58 32.09 -20.81 18.31
C TYR A 58 31.09 -19.65 18.20
N LYS A 59 30.80 -18.96 19.31
CA LYS A 59 29.91 -17.80 19.33
C LYS A 59 30.39 -16.67 18.41
N GLN A 60 31.70 -16.40 18.42
CA GLN A 60 32.32 -15.40 17.53
C GLN A 60 32.21 -15.81 16.06
N ASN A 61 32.54 -17.07 15.74
CA ASN A 61 32.39 -17.58 14.38
C ASN A 61 30.96 -17.52 13.90
N LYS A 62 30.00 -17.86 14.75
CA LYS A 62 28.56 -17.75 14.43
C LYS A 62 28.13 -16.30 14.16
N LYS A 63 28.68 -15.31 14.87
CA LYS A 63 28.43 -13.88 14.60
C LYS A 63 28.99 -13.44 13.24
N ARG A 64 30.05 -14.09 12.75
CA ARG A 64 30.65 -13.80 11.43
C ARG A 64 29.96 -14.55 10.28
N CYS A 65 29.18 -15.57 10.60
CA CYS A 65 28.44 -16.36 9.60
C CYS A 65 27.20 -15.61 9.13
N GLY A 66 26.82 -15.82 7.86
CA GLY A 66 25.63 -15.27 7.24
C GLY A 66 25.93 -14.10 6.30
N ARG A 67 24.88 -13.66 5.59
CA ARG A 67 24.96 -12.52 4.68
C ARG A 67 25.20 -11.23 5.49
N ARG A 68 26.23 -10.48 5.15
CA ARG A 68 26.49 -9.17 5.77
C ARG A 68 25.27 -8.26 5.56
N SER A 69 24.89 -7.53 6.60
CA SER A 69 23.83 -6.51 6.47
C SER A 69 24.33 -5.38 5.56
N ILE A 70 23.50 -5.01 4.60
CA ILE A 70 23.78 -3.86 3.74
C ILE A 70 23.71 -2.61 4.62
N VAL A 71 24.76 -1.82 4.63
CA VAL A 71 24.78 -0.50 5.28
C VAL A 71 24.30 0.51 4.23
N LEU A 72 23.24 1.24 4.53
CA LEU A 72 22.77 2.33 3.68
C LEU A 72 23.61 3.58 4.00
N PRO A 73 24.18 4.25 2.98
CA PRO A 73 24.79 5.56 3.14
C PRO A 73 23.81 6.57 3.74
N VAL A 74 24.34 7.66 4.32
CA VAL A 74 23.52 8.66 5.01
C VAL A 74 22.54 9.34 4.03
N GLU A 75 23.01 9.69 2.86
CA GLU A 75 22.21 10.34 1.82
C GLU A 75 21.02 9.50 1.35
N GLU A 76 21.21 8.17 1.20
CA GLU A 76 20.12 7.26 0.85
C GLU A 76 19.10 7.13 1.98
N LYS A 77 19.56 7.19 3.24
CA LYS A 77 18.66 7.19 4.40
C LYS A 77 17.81 8.47 4.45
N GLU A 78 18.40 9.61 4.18
CA GLU A 78 17.68 10.89 4.12
C GLU A 78 16.67 10.90 2.98
N TYR A 79 17.07 10.46 1.80
CA TYR A 79 16.17 10.31 0.66
C TYR A 79 14.99 9.38 0.97
N ILE A 80 15.24 8.22 1.58
CA ILE A 80 14.18 7.27 1.97
C ILE A 80 13.20 7.93 2.96
N LYS A 81 13.71 8.69 3.94
CA LYS A 81 12.87 9.41 4.90
C LYS A 81 12.00 10.46 4.21
N ASP A 82 12.61 11.30 3.37
CA ASP A 82 11.90 12.35 2.63
C ASP A 82 10.79 11.76 1.74
N MET A 83 11.09 10.68 1.00
CA MET A 83 10.08 10.02 0.18
C MET A 83 8.97 9.35 1.03
N ALA A 84 9.32 8.77 2.17
CA ALA A 84 8.34 8.21 3.09
C ALA A 84 7.43 9.28 3.70
N ASP A 85 7.96 10.48 4.01
CA ASP A 85 7.20 11.65 4.48
C ASP A 85 6.22 12.16 3.40
N LYS A 86 6.62 12.09 2.13
CA LYS A 86 5.75 12.35 0.97
C LYS A 86 4.71 11.25 0.74
N GLY A 87 4.75 10.16 1.51
CA GLY A 87 3.80 9.04 1.45
C GLY A 87 4.17 7.93 0.48
N TRP A 88 5.43 7.88 0.00
CA TRP A 88 5.91 6.78 -0.83
C TRP A 88 6.15 5.54 0.00
N THR A 89 5.80 4.40 -0.55
CA THR A 89 6.06 3.10 0.06
C THR A 89 7.42 2.55 -0.39
N PRO A 90 8.05 1.61 0.34
CA PRO A 90 9.31 1.00 -0.05
C PRO A 90 9.36 0.43 -1.47
N ASP A 91 8.27 -0.11 -1.97
CA ASP A 91 8.19 -0.61 -3.35
C ASP A 91 8.16 0.55 -4.36
N VAL A 92 7.53 1.66 -4.04
CA VAL A 92 7.52 2.86 -4.88
C VAL A 92 8.90 3.51 -4.90
N ILE A 93 9.56 3.67 -3.75
CA ILE A 93 10.91 4.27 -3.63
C ILE A 93 11.91 3.52 -4.51
N ILE A 94 11.89 2.17 -4.44
CA ILE A 94 12.81 1.34 -5.23
C ILE A 94 12.38 1.22 -6.69
N GLY A 95 11.07 1.09 -6.95
CA GLY A 95 10.55 0.83 -8.28
C GLY A 95 10.54 2.06 -9.19
N ARG A 96 10.31 3.27 -8.65
CA ARG A 96 10.43 4.53 -9.39
C ARG A 96 11.89 4.80 -9.81
N ALA A 97 12.85 4.32 -8.98
CA ALA A 97 14.29 4.36 -9.25
C ALA A 97 14.85 5.77 -9.57
N GLU A 98 14.27 6.84 -9.02
CA GLU A 98 14.83 8.20 -9.12
C GLU A 98 16.21 8.30 -8.48
N ARG A 99 16.44 7.49 -7.45
CA ARG A 99 17.75 7.27 -6.85
C ARG A 99 17.97 5.77 -6.63
N TRP A 100 19.16 5.29 -6.98
CA TRP A 100 19.51 3.89 -6.75
C TRP A 100 19.68 3.59 -5.26
N ILE A 101 18.93 2.62 -4.74
CA ILE A 101 19.00 2.17 -3.35
C ILE A 101 19.62 0.76 -3.32
N PRO A 102 20.74 0.54 -2.61
CA PRO A 102 21.48 -0.73 -2.63
C PRO A 102 20.80 -1.83 -1.80
N CYS A 103 19.47 -1.94 -1.87
CA CYS A 103 18.75 -3.01 -1.20
C CYS A 103 17.44 -3.36 -1.94
N SER A 104 16.93 -4.57 -1.71
CA SER A 104 15.64 -4.99 -2.25
C SER A 104 14.47 -4.37 -1.51
N VAL A 105 13.29 -4.31 -2.17
CA VAL A 105 12.02 -3.88 -1.59
C VAL A 105 11.73 -4.58 -0.25
N SER A 106 11.89 -5.91 -0.21
CA SER A 106 11.67 -6.70 1.02
C SER A 106 12.63 -6.31 2.15
N THR A 107 13.88 -5.99 1.80
CA THR A 107 14.87 -5.52 2.78
C THR A 107 14.50 -4.15 3.32
N LEU A 108 14.01 -3.25 2.47
CA LEU A 108 13.58 -1.92 2.91
C LEU A 108 12.34 -1.99 3.82
N TYR A 109 11.33 -2.81 3.48
CA TYR A 109 10.20 -3.07 4.39
C TYR A 109 10.65 -3.63 5.76
N ARG A 110 11.64 -4.53 5.76
CA ARG A 110 12.18 -5.08 7.01
C ARG A 110 12.85 -4.01 7.87
N ARG A 111 13.57 -3.03 7.28
CA ARG A 111 14.18 -1.91 7.99
C ARG A 111 13.14 -0.99 8.63
N PHE A 112 12.03 -0.73 7.94
CA PHE A 112 10.88 -0.04 8.55
C PHE A 112 10.33 -0.81 9.76
N LYS A 113 10.19 -2.14 9.66
CA LYS A 113 9.74 -2.99 10.78
C LYS A 113 10.73 -3.03 11.94
N GLN A 114 12.02 -2.89 11.69
CA GLN A 114 13.09 -2.88 12.69
C GLN A 114 13.27 -1.50 13.34
N GLY A 115 12.53 -0.48 12.92
CA GLY A 115 12.58 0.86 13.51
C GLY A 115 13.69 1.77 12.96
N GLU A 116 14.42 1.36 11.90
CA GLU A 116 15.38 2.25 11.23
C GLU A 116 14.68 3.43 10.54
N PHE A 117 13.45 3.21 10.09
CA PHE A 117 12.55 4.22 9.52
C PHE A 117 11.18 4.15 10.20
N ASN A 118 10.44 5.27 10.18
CA ASN A 118 9.13 5.33 10.83
C ASN A 118 8.05 4.57 10.05
N ILE A 119 7.66 3.39 10.56
CA ILE A 119 6.61 2.55 9.94
C ILE A 119 5.23 3.22 9.91
N LEU A 120 4.97 4.21 10.77
CA LEU A 120 3.69 4.91 10.81
C LEU A 120 3.45 5.80 9.58
N GLN A 121 4.51 6.15 8.86
CA GLN A 121 4.44 6.89 7.60
C GLN A 121 3.88 6.02 6.47
N LEU A 122 4.00 4.69 6.57
CA LEU A 122 3.47 3.78 5.56
C LEU A 122 1.93 3.75 5.56
N PRO A 123 1.28 3.65 4.39
CA PRO A 123 -0.18 3.75 4.24
C PRO A 123 -0.99 2.85 5.17
N MET A 124 -0.56 1.64 5.45
CA MET A 124 -1.30 0.69 6.30
C MET A 124 -0.74 0.58 7.72
N LYS A 125 0.22 1.43 8.11
CA LYS A 125 0.94 1.32 9.40
C LYS A 125 1.38 -0.13 9.71
N GLY A 126 1.68 -0.90 8.66
CA GLY A 126 2.05 -2.32 8.73
C GLY A 126 0.92 -3.29 9.06
N LYS A 127 -0.36 -2.86 9.14
CA LYS A 127 -1.50 -3.72 9.49
C LYS A 127 -2.64 -3.58 8.50
N ARG A 128 -3.18 -4.72 8.02
CA ARG A 128 -4.41 -4.79 7.23
C ARG A 128 -5.53 -5.35 8.11
N LYS A 129 -6.66 -4.64 8.19
CA LYS A 129 -7.88 -5.13 8.86
C LYS A 129 -8.90 -5.55 7.80
N ALA A 130 -9.54 -6.70 7.99
CA ALA A 130 -10.69 -7.11 7.18
C ALA A 130 -11.89 -6.22 7.52
N ASN A 131 -12.69 -5.88 6.49
CA ASN A 131 -13.96 -5.19 6.67
C ASN A 131 -15.07 -6.24 6.90
N GLY A 132 -15.77 -6.17 8.04
CA GLY A 132 -16.84 -7.10 8.42
C GLY A 132 -18.24 -6.64 8.04
N HIS A 133 -18.38 -5.65 7.14
CA HIS A 133 -19.68 -5.12 6.74
C HIS A 133 -20.46 -6.14 5.90
N GLN A 134 -21.73 -6.40 6.26
CA GLN A 134 -22.69 -7.16 5.47
C GLN A 134 -23.72 -6.21 4.84
N GLU A 135 -23.93 -6.33 3.54
CA GLU A 135 -24.90 -5.56 2.78
C GLU A 135 -26.32 -6.07 3.04
N ARG A 136 -27.27 -5.16 3.22
CA ARG A 136 -28.70 -5.47 3.46
C ARG A 136 -29.65 -4.81 2.45
N ARG A 137 -29.12 -4.04 1.49
CA ARG A 137 -29.93 -3.33 0.48
C ARG A 137 -30.21 -4.24 -0.72
N GLY A 138 -31.46 -4.25 -1.20
CA GLY A 138 -31.85 -4.95 -2.42
C GLY A 138 -31.53 -4.17 -3.70
N LYS A 139 -31.66 -4.82 -4.87
CA LYS A 139 -31.53 -4.17 -6.20
C LYS A 139 -32.54 -3.03 -6.34
N GLN A 140 -32.11 -1.92 -6.96
CA GLN A 140 -32.96 -0.76 -7.20
C GLN A 140 -33.36 -0.71 -8.68
N ALA A 141 -34.70 -0.81 -8.95
CA ALA A 141 -35.25 -0.99 -10.28
C ALA A 141 -35.09 0.20 -11.25
N PHE A 142 -34.76 1.40 -10.77
CA PHE A 142 -34.77 2.63 -11.60
C PHE A 142 -33.35 3.16 -11.92
N LYS A 143 -32.32 2.37 -11.74
CA LYS A 143 -30.92 2.75 -11.97
C LYS A 143 -30.31 1.87 -13.04
N ARG A 144 -29.57 2.46 -13.98
CA ARG A 144 -28.78 1.69 -14.97
C ARG A 144 -27.74 0.87 -14.25
N ASN A 145 -27.79 -0.44 -14.43
CA ASN A 145 -26.86 -1.35 -13.75
C ASN A 145 -25.48 -1.32 -14.41
N ILE A 146 -24.44 -1.60 -13.63
CA ILE A 146 -23.07 -1.66 -14.11
C ILE A 146 -22.88 -2.67 -15.26
N SER A 147 -23.71 -3.72 -15.34
CA SER A 147 -23.70 -4.69 -16.45
C SER A 147 -24.10 -4.11 -17.80
N GLU A 148 -24.81 -2.96 -17.83
CA GLU A 148 -25.16 -2.24 -19.06
C GLU A 148 -23.94 -1.49 -19.61
N ARG A 149 -23.05 -1.00 -18.73
CA ARG A 149 -21.84 -0.29 -19.09
C ARG A 149 -20.93 -1.07 -20.06
N GLU A 150 -20.77 -2.38 -19.83
CA GLU A 150 -19.96 -3.23 -20.71
C GLU A 150 -20.54 -3.37 -22.11
N LYS A 151 -21.86 -3.23 -22.24
CA LYS A 151 -22.55 -3.26 -23.53
C LYS A 151 -22.44 -1.94 -24.26
N ASP A 152 -22.59 -0.84 -23.54
CA ASP A 152 -22.55 0.52 -24.09
C ASP A 152 -21.12 0.97 -24.41
N HIS A 153 -20.16 0.50 -23.64
CA HIS A 153 -18.72 0.80 -23.77
C HIS A 153 -17.90 -0.49 -23.92
N VAL A 154 -17.87 -1.05 -25.11
CA VAL A 154 -17.19 -2.32 -25.42
C VAL A 154 -15.70 -2.30 -25.03
N ASN A 155 -15.04 -1.14 -25.13
CA ASN A 155 -13.61 -0.96 -24.79
C ASN A 155 -13.38 -0.43 -23.37
N PHE A 156 -14.39 -0.50 -22.52
CA PHE A 156 -14.38 0.07 -21.16
C PHE A 156 -13.10 -0.22 -20.35
N GLU A 157 -12.53 -1.41 -20.47
CA GLU A 157 -11.33 -1.80 -19.71
C GLU A 157 -10.04 -1.07 -20.15
N THR A 158 -9.99 -0.62 -21.40
CA THR A 158 -8.81 0.01 -22.01
C THR A 158 -9.06 1.45 -22.44
N GLU A 159 -10.29 1.92 -22.32
CA GLU A 159 -10.69 3.25 -22.74
C GLU A 159 -10.57 4.25 -21.60
N PHE A 160 -9.96 5.41 -21.88
CA PHE A 160 -9.87 6.51 -20.93
C PHE A 160 -11.21 7.26 -20.80
N GLY A 161 -11.45 7.81 -19.60
CA GLY A 161 -12.60 8.67 -19.34
C GLY A 161 -13.73 8.03 -18.55
N HIS A 162 -13.52 6.85 -17.97
CA HIS A 162 -14.50 6.19 -17.10
C HIS A 162 -14.18 6.43 -15.63
N LEU A 163 -15.13 7.04 -14.91
CA LEU A 163 -14.97 7.41 -13.50
C LEU A 163 -15.68 6.44 -12.56
N GLU A 164 -15.07 6.16 -11.43
CA GLU A 164 -15.75 5.59 -10.26
C GLU A 164 -16.07 6.74 -9.29
N GLY A 165 -17.33 6.88 -8.90
CA GLY A 165 -17.81 7.96 -8.05
C GLY A 165 -18.33 7.47 -6.69
N ASP A 166 -18.06 8.25 -5.63
CA ASP A 166 -18.54 8.00 -4.26
C ASP A 166 -18.57 9.30 -3.46
N THR A 167 -18.99 9.22 -2.19
CA THR A 167 -18.86 10.34 -1.26
C THR A 167 -18.09 9.94 -0.01
N ILE A 168 -17.18 10.80 0.41
CA ILE A 168 -16.60 10.75 1.76
C ILE A 168 -17.50 11.57 2.69
N VAL A 169 -18.07 10.92 3.70
CA VAL A 169 -18.98 11.56 4.66
C VAL A 169 -18.22 11.99 5.90
N GLY A 170 -18.43 13.22 6.33
CA GLY A 170 -17.84 13.82 7.51
C GLY A 170 -18.59 13.54 8.81
N ILE A 171 -18.23 14.29 9.86
CA ILE A 171 -18.79 14.13 11.21
C ILE A 171 -20.32 14.26 11.20
N HIS A 172 -20.98 13.44 12.01
CA HIS A 172 -22.44 13.40 12.16
C HIS A 172 -23.21 13.23 10.84
N HIS A 173 -22.57 12.79 9.78
CA HIS A 173 -23.16 12.61 8.44
C HIS A 173 -23.82 13.88 7.85
N ARG A 174 -23.33 15.07 8.22
CA ARG A 174 -23.90 16.36 7.77
C ARG A 174 -23.24 16.95 6.57
N SER A 175 -22.00 16.60 6.31
CA SER A 175 -21.19 17.09 5.20
C SER A 175 -20.61 15.95 4.38
N ALA A 176 -20.25 16.23 3.13
CA ALA A 176 -19.64 15.25 2.24
C ALA A 176 -18.58 15.89 1.32
N VAL A 177 -17.71 15.07 0.77
CA VAL A 177 -16.83 15.35 -0.36
C VAL A 177 -17.16 14.32 -1.43
N ILE A 178 -17.44 14.75 -2.66
CA ILE A 178 -17.59 13.87 -3.81
C ILE A 178 -16.21 13.46 -4.26
N THR A 179 -15.99 12.18 -4.49
CA THR A 179 -14.73 11.64 -5.01
C THR A 179 -14.99 10.92 -6.32
N LEU A 180 -14.27 11.32 -7.35
CA LEU A 180 -14.30 10.71 -8.66
C LEU A 180 -12.90 10.20 -8.98
N VAL A 181 -12.77 8.94 -9.39
CA VAL A 181 -11.47 8.34 -9.71
C VAL A 181 -11.52 7.84 -11.16
N GLU A 182 -10.64 8.36 -12.00
CA GLU A 182 -10.51 7.88 -13.36
C GLU A 182 -9.80 6.52 -13.37
N ARG A 183 -10.33 5.56 -14.12
CA ARG A 183 -9.98 4.14 -14.01
C ARG A 183 -8.58 3.80 -14.50
N LEU A 184 -8.14 4.35 -15.62
CA LEU A 184 -6.84 4.04 -16.20
C LEU A 184 -5.72 4.81 -15.51
N SER A 185 -5.85 6.13 -15.42
CA SER A 185 -4.85 7.00 -14.80
C SER A 185 -4.84 6.93 -13.27
N LYS A 186 -5.99 6.54 -12.67
CA LYS A 186 -6.20 6.55 -11.22
C LYS A 186 -6.10 7.94 -10.59
N VAL A 187 -6.27 9.00 -11.41
CA VAL A 187 -6.39 10.37 -10.92
C VAL A 187 -7.63 10.48 -10.05
N ILE A 188 -7.48 11.17 -8.94
CA ILE A 188 -8.54 11.44 -7.97
C ILE A 188 -8.96 12.89 -8.14
N ILE A 189 -10.24 13.12 -8.42
CA ILE A 189 -10.91 14.40 -8.38
C ILE A 189 -11.74 14.44 -7.10
N ALA A 190 -11.63 15.50 -6.32
CA ALA A 190 -12.37 15.67 -5.08
C ALA A 190 -13.10 17.01 -5.12
N LEU A 191 -14.42 16.97 -4.99
CA LEU A 191 -15.30 18.14 -5.10
C LEU A 191 -16.01 18.38 -3.77
N LYS A 192 -16.15 19.66 -3.38
CA LYS A 192 -16.76 20.09 -2.12
C LYS A 192 -18.18 20.64 -2.38
N PRO A 193 -19.23 19.82 -2.18
CA PRO A 193 -20.61 20.30 -2.27
C PRO A 193 -21.00 21.13 -1.03
N GLU A 194 -21.99 21.98 -1.16
CA GLU A 194 -22.58 22.73 -0.04
C GLU A 194 -23.48 21.89 0.86
N GLY A 195 -23.07 20.67 1.16
CA GLY A 195 -23.79 19.72 2.00
C GLY A 195 -23.91 18.36 1.35
N ARG A 196 -24.79 17.50 1.90
CA ARG A 196 -24.91 16.09 1.51
C ARG A 196 -26.21 15.78 0.74
N LYS A 197 -27.06 16.74 0.52
CA LYS A 197 -28.34 16.51 -0.19
C LYS A 197 -28.09 16.19 -1.66
N ALA A 198 -28.96 15.39 -2.27
CA ALA A 198 -28.83 15.02 -3.68
C ALA A 198 -28.74 16.23 -4.62
N VAL A 199 -29.45 17.31 -4.31
CA VAL A 199 -29.42 18.58 -5.08
C VAL A 199 -27.99 19.17 -5.05
N ASN A 200 -27.37 19.26 -3.88
CA ASN A 200 -26.01 19.83 -3.76
C ASN A 200 -24.96 18.95 -4.48
N ILE A 201 -25.12 17.62 -4.43
CA ILE A 201 -24.24 16.69 -5.15
C ILE A 201 -24.40 16.86 -6.66
N GLU A 202 -25.66 16.98 -7.13
CA GLU A 202 -25.99 17.24 -8.52
C GLU A 202 -25.41 18.56 -9.02
N GLU A 203 -25.68 19.67 -8.32
CA GLU A 203 -25.19 21.01 -8.68
C GLU A 203 -23.67 21.02 -8.79
N THR A 204 -22.98 20.58 -7.76
CA THR A 204 -21.49 20.54 -7.74
C THR A 204 -20.92 19.65 -8.85
N THR A 205 -21.55 18.51 -9.13
CA THR A 205 -21.10 17.61 -10.20
C THR A 205 -21.34 18.24 -11.58
N ASN A 206 -22.48 18.90 -11.78
CA ASN A 206 -22.81 19.60 -13.04
C ASN A 206 -21.83 20.77 -13.29
N GLU A 207 -21.61 21.62 -12.29
CA GLU A 207 -20.66 22.75 -12.39
C GLU A 207 -19.26 22.28 -12.77
N TRP A 208 -18.79 21.20 -12.12
CA TRP A 208 -17.49 20.62 -12.44
C TRP A 208 -17.46 20.04 -13.86
N LEU A 209 -18.46 19.23 -14.27
CA LEU A 209 -18.50 18.65 -15.62
C LEU A 209 -18.58 19.73 -16.71
N GLN A 210 -19.25 20.86 -16.46
CA GLN A 210 -19.33 21.99 -17.40
C GLN A 210 -18.01 22.80 -17.46
N SER A 211 -17.17 22.74 -16.43
CA SER A 211 -15.89 23.44 -16.39
C SER A 211 -14.78 22.71 -17.14
N ILE A 212 -14.97 21.46 -17.53
CA ILE A 212 -13.99 20.65 -18.22
C ILE A 212 -14.34 20.45 -19.71
N PRO A 213 -13.38 20.05 -20.55
CA PRO A 213 -13.65 19.78 -21.97
C PRO A 213 -14.75 18.74 -22.16
N LYS A 214 -15.67 19.00 -23.06
CA LYS A 214 -16.72 18.03 -23.41
C LYS A 214 -16.13 16.71 -23.87
N ASN A 215 -16.76 15.61 -23.52
CA ASN A 215 -16.38 14.25 -23.87
C ASN A 215 -14.99 13.80 -23.33
N LEU A 216 -14.40 14.55 -22.40
CA LEU A 216 -13.19 14.10 -21.70
C LEU A 216 -13.50 12.86 -20.86
N PHE A 217 -14.64 12.89 -20.16
CA PHE A 217 -15.15 11.73 -19.44
C PHE A 217 -16.40 11.17 -20.10
N LYS A 218 -16.52 9.85 -20.15
CA LYS A 218 -17.54 9.10 -20.87
C LYS A 218 -18.61 8.53 -19.96
N SER A 219 -18.22 8.08 -18.78
CA SER A 219 -19.18 7.55 -17.82
C SER A 219 -18.74 7.74 -16.37
N ILE A 220 -19.74 7.72 -15.47
CA ILE A 220 -19.52 7.68 -14.01
C ILE A 220 -20.26 6.48 -13.45
N THR A 221 -19.58 5.65 -12.65
CA THR A 221 -20.19 4.55 -11.91
C THR A 221 -20.29 4.90 -10.44
N PHE A 222 -21.52 5.08 -9.93
CA PHE A 222 -21.81 5.35 -8.53
C PHE A 222 -22.22 4.08 -7.75
N ASP A 223 -22.31 4.20 -6.43
CA ASP A 223 -23.04 3.24 -5.62
C ASP A 223 -24.56 3.54 -5.66
N CYS A 224 -25.34 2.66 -5.03
CA CYS A 224 -26.79 2.85 -4.93
C CYS A 224 -27.21 3.86 -3.85
N GLY A 225 -26.34 4.80 -3.44
CA GLY A 225 -26.62 5.84 -2.46
C GLY A 225 -27.79 6.74 -2.84
N LYS A 226 -28.54 7.23 -1.84
CA LYS A 226 -29.64 8.16 -2.04
C LYS A 226 -29.16 9.54 -2.49
N GLU A 227 -27.93 9.89 -2.18
CA GLU A 227 -27.24 11.12 -2.58
C GLU A 227 -27.11 11.27 -4.10
N PHE A 228 -27.13 10.17 -4.83
CA PHE A 228 -27.09 10.15 -6.30
C PHE A 228 -28.46 9.98 -6.96
N SER A 229 -29.56 10.27 -6.25
CA SER A 229 -30.92 10.12 -6.79
C SER A 229 -31.19 10.99 -8.02
N ASN A 230 -30.54 12.14 -8.15
CA ASN A 230 -30.71 13.10 -9.25
C ASN A 230 -29.81 12.79 -10.47
N TRP A 231 -29.23 11.59 -10.54
CA TRP A 231 -28.30 11.16 -11.57
C TRP A 231 -28.77 11.40 -13.02
N LYS A 232 -30.08 11.29 -13.28
CA LYS A 232 -30.66 11.53 -14.63
C LYS A 232 -30.40 12.95 -15.10
N ASN A 233 -30.50 13.92 -14.20
CA ASN A 233 -30.25 15.31 -14.55
C ASN A 233 -28.75 15.53 -14.83
N ILE A 234 -27.85 14.93 -14.04
CA ILE A 234 -26.39 14.97 -14.30
C ILE A 234 -26.09 14.36 -15.67
N SER A 235 -26.65 13.19 -15.98
CA SER A 235 -26.44 12.48 -17.24
C SER A 235 -26.95 13.30 -18.45
N ASN A 236 -28.18 13.79 -18.39
CA ASN A 236 -28.79 14.50 -19.49
C ASN A 236 -28.16 15.89 -19.74
N THR A 237 -27.77 16.59 -18.66
CA THR A 237 -27.19 17.94 -18.77
C THR A 237 -25.78 17.91 -19.38
N ASN A 238 -25.02 16.85 -19.11
CA ASN A 238 -23.62 16.79 -19.50
C ASN A 238 -23.29 15.75 -20.58
N ASP A 239 -24.31 15.06 -21.08
CA ASP A 239 -24.16 13.97 -22.07
C ASP A 239 -23.14 12.92 -21.61
N ILE A 240 -23.28 12.48 -20.35
CA ILE A 240 -22.40 11.50 -19.72
C ILE A 240 -23.21 10.30 -19.22
N ASP A 241 -22.72 9.10 -19.48
CA ASP A 241 -23.37 7.88 -19.03
C ASP A 241 -23.19 7.65 -17.53
N ILE A 242 -24.28 7.35 -16.83
CA ILE A 242 -24.22 7.05 -15.39
C ILE A 242 -24.75 5.64 -15.13
N TYR A 243 -23.92 4.86 -14.41
CA TYR A 243 -24.19 3.48 -14.02
C TYR A 243 -24.11 3.32 -12.51
N PHE A 244 -24.71 2.23 -12.02
CA PHE A 244 -24.72 1.91 -10.60
C PHE A 244 -24.18 0.50 -10.35
N ALA A 245 -23.25 0.41 -9.39
CA ALA A 245 -22.73 -0.86 -8.91
C ALA A 245 -23.85 -1.65 -8.20
N ASP A 246 -23.73 -2.96 -8.19
CA ASP A 246 -24.63 -3.81 -7.44
C ASP A 246 -24.51 -3.53 -5.94
N PRO A 247 -25.62 -3.50 -5.19
CA PRO A 247 -25.59 -3.36 -3.76
C PRO A 247 -24.72 -4.43 -3.11
N GLY A 248 -23.84 -4.03 -2.18
CA GLY A 248 -22.99 -4.96 -1.47
C GLY A 248 -21.79 -5.51 -2.22
N THR A 249 -21.48 -4.99 -3.40
CA THR A 249 -20.37 -5.44 -4.23
C THR A 249 -19.27 -4.38 -4.32
N PRO A 250 -18.49 -4.12 -3.23
CA PRO A 250 -17.45 -3.09 -3.20
C PRO A 250 -16.37 -3.30 -4.28
N SER A 251 -16.13 -4.56 -4.68
CA SER A 251 -15.14 -4.92 -5.70
C SER A 251 -15.40 -4.25 -7.05
N GLN A 252 -16.65 -3.92 -7.37
CA GLN A 252 -17.01 -3.24 -8.61
C GLN A 252 -16.57 -1.77 -8.65
N ARG A 253 -16.18 -1.18 -7.49
CA ARG A 253 -15.64 0.18 -7.33
C ARG A 253 -14.39 0.21 -6.44
N GLY A 254 -13.53 -0.79 -6.61
CA GLY A 254 -12.36 -0.99 -5.76
C GLY A 254 -11.35 0.16 -5.81
N LEU A 255 -11.28 0.90 -6.91
CA LEU A 255 -10.38 2.06 -7.03
C LEU A 255 -10.86 3.21 -6.17
N ASN A 256 -12.16 3.50 -6.18
CA ASN A 256 -12.71 4.58 -5.38
C ASN A 256 -12.66 4.25 -3.88
N GLU A 257 -13.03 3.03 -3.47
CA GLU A 257 -12.93 2.61 -2.06
C GLU A 257 -11.50 2.75 -1.53
N ASN A 258 -10.51 2.29 -2.29
CA ASN A 258 -9.10 2.44 -1.93
C ASN A 258 -8.69 3.92 -1.84
N SER A 259 -9.09 4.74 -2.81
CA SER A 259 -8.79 6.17 -2.86
C SER A 259 -9.41 6.92 -1.67
N ASN A 260 -10.68 6.63 -1.34
CA ASN A 260 -11.35 7.20 -0.17
C ASN A 260 -10.62 6.85 1.13
N GLY A 261 -10.13 5.61 1.27
CA GLY A 261 -9.31 5.19 2.40
C GLY A 261 -8.00 5.98 2.53
N LEU A 262 -7.38 6.34 1.40
CA LEU A 262 -6.16 7.16 1.37
C LEU A 262 -6.46 8.64 1.68
N LEU A 263 -7.49 9.22 1.07
CA LEU A 263 -7.90 10.61 1.30
C LEU A 263 -8.28 10.86 2.77
N ARG A 264 -8.98 9.91 3.40
CA ARG A 264 -9.28 9.98 4.85
C ARG A 264 -8.04 10.07 5.72
N LYS A 265 -6.97 9.41 5.30
CA LYS A 265 -5.69 9.41 6.00
C LYS A 265 -4.90 10.69 5.78
N ASP A 266 -5.03 11.29 4.59
CA ASP A 266 -4.21 12.40 4.17
C ASP A 266 -4.77 13.78 4.54
N GLY A 267 -5.98 13.85 5.07
CA GLY A 267 -6.55 15.11 5.51
C GLY A 267 -8.07 15.20 5.47
N LEU A 268 -8.79 14.13 5.06
CA LEU A 268 -10.26 14.09 5.06
C LEU A 268 -10.81 13.01 6.01
N PRO A 269 -10.49 13.06 7.33
CA PRO A 269 -10.93 12.04 8.29
C PRO A 269 -12.45 12.12 8.52
N LYS A 270 -13.03 11.05 9.10
CA LYS A 270 -14.47 10.98 9.41
C LYS A 270 -14.93 11.99 10.45
N GLU A 271 -14.03 12.40 11.30
CA GLU A 271 -14.24 13.32 12.41
C GLU A 271 -14.27 14.79 11.96
N MET A 272 -13.95 15.07 10.68
CA MET A 272 -13.93 16.42 10.12
C MET A 272 -15.33 16.84 9.65
N ASP A 273 -15.71 18.08 9.93
CA ASP A 273 -16.85 18.74 9.27
C ASP A 273 -16.37 19.40 7.97
N PHE A 274 -16.71 18.79 6.85
CA PHE A 274 -16.32 19.31 5.53
C PHE A 274 -17.01 20.62 5.16
N ASN A 275 -18.04 21.08 5.87
CA ASN A 275 -18.62 22.42 5.63
C ASN A 275 -17.67 23.54 6.07
N GLN A 276 -16.67 23.24 6.91
CA GLN A 276 -15.69 24.20 7.40
C GLN A 276 -14.44 24.31 6.52
N VAL A 277 -14.32 23.49 5.49
CA VAL A 277 -13.21 23.55 4.55
C VAL A 277 -13.67 24.01 3.16
N ASN A 278 -12.78 24.61 2.41
CA ASN A 278 -13.05 25.08 1.05
C ASN A 278 -12.62 24.04 -0.02
N GLN A 279 -13.01 24.30 -1.26
CA GLN A 279 -12.63 23.46 -2.41
C GLN A 279 -11.10 23.35 -2.55
N SER A 280 -10.35 24.42 -2.34
CA SER A 280 -8.88 24.40 -2.49
C SER A 280 -8.22 23.41 -1.52
N PHE A 281 -8.69 23.33 -0.27
CA PHE A 281 -8.19 22.35 0.71
C PHE A 281 -8.47 20.92 0.24
N VAL A 282 -9.69 20.63 -0.19
CA VAL A 282 -10.09 19.31 -0.67
C VAL A 282 -9.28 18.91 -1.90
N SER A 283 -9.10 19.84 -2.84
CA SER A 283 -8.26 19.65 -4.04
C SER A 283 -6.80 19.40 -3.69
N ALA A 284 -6.23 20.09 -2.71
CA ALA A 284 -4.85 19.90 -2.29
C ALA A 284 -4.61 18.48 -1.71
N VAL A 285 -5.57 17.96 -0.94
CA VAL A 285 -5.49 16.59 -0.41
C VAL A 285 -5.52 15.55 -1.54
N ALA A 286 -6.39 15.72 -2.54
CA ALA A 286 -6.43 14.85 -3.71
C ALA A 286 -5.16 14.95 -4.55
N SER A 287 -4.69 16.18 -4.80
CA SER A 287 -3.47 16.48 -5.56
C SER A 287 -2.25 15.79 -4.96
N LYS A 288 -2.08 15.79 -3.64
CA LYS A 288 -1.01 15.06 -2.96
C LYS A 288 -0.98 13.60 -3.41
N ARG A 289 -2.14 12.93 -3.52
CA ARG A 289 -2.23 11.54 -3.97
C ARG A 289 -1.97 11.37 -5.46
N ASN A 290 -2.32 12.35 -6.26
CA ASN A 290 -2.09 12.32 -7.70
C ASN A 290 -0.62 12.48 -8.08
N HIS A 291 0.22 12.95 -7.17
CA HIS A 291 1.68 13.06 -7.34
C HIS A 291 2.48 11.89 -6.73
N ILE A 292 1.81 10.89 -6.14
CA ILE A 292 2.49 9.72 -5.59
C ILE A 292 2.52 8.60 -6.65
N PRO A 293 3.70 8.12 -7.08
CA PRO A 293 3.83 7.03 -8.04
C PRO A 293 3.13 5.75 -7.56
N ARG A 294 2.56 4.99 -8.49
CA ARG A 294 1.85 3.74 -8.17
C ARG A 294 2.44 2.57 -8.95
N LYS A 295 2.73 1.48 -8.27
CA LYS A 295 3.20 0.24 -8.90
C LYS A 295 2.28 -0.22 -10.03
N SER A 296 0.96 -0.09 -9.85
CA SER A 296 -0.04 -0.45 -10.86
C SER A 296 -0.09 0.48 -12.09
N LEU A 297 0.71 1.54 -12.10
CA LEU A 297 0.94 2.47 -13.20
C LEU A 297 2.41 2.44 -13.66
N ASN A 298 3.08 1.29 -13.48
CA ASN A 298 4.51 1.14 -13.79
C ASN A 298 5.37 2.21 -13.10
N TYR A 299 5.02 2.55 -11.86
CA TYR A 299 5.66 3.59 -11.03
C TYR A 299 5.55 5.02 -11.59
N GLN A 300 4.65 5.27 -12.52
CA GLN A 300 4.22 6.62 -12.89
C GLN A 300 3.22 7.15 -11.84
N THR A 301 3.12 8.47 -11.75
CA THR A 301 2.07 9.11 -10.95
C THR A 301 0.74 9.07 -11.68
N PRO A 302 -0.40 9.09 -10.96
CA PRO A 302 -1.71 9.28 -11.58
C PRO A 302 -1.78 10.48 -12.52
N LEU A 303 -1.16 11.59 -12.13
CA LEU A 303 -1.14 12.81 -12.96
C LEU A 303 -0.35 12.62 -14.25
N GLU A 304 0.84 12.01 -14.22
CA GLU A 304 1.62 11.71 -15.43
C GLU A 304 0.83 10.87 -16.41
N VAL A 305 0.15 9.82 -15.93
CA VAL A 305 -0.67 8.96 -16.78
C VAL A 305 -1.90 9.71 -17.30
N PHE A 306 -2.56 10.51 -16.48
CA PHE A 306 -3.69 11.35 -16.90
C PHE A 306 -3.29 12.30 -18.03
N LEU A 307 -2.19 13.01 -17.87
CA LEU A 307 -1.68 13.95 -18.87
C LEU A 307 -1.29 13.29 -20.19
N SER A 308 -0.99 11.99 -20.19
CA SER A 308 -0.74 11.26 -21.44
C SER A 308 -1.99 11.03 -22.29
N TYR A 309 -3.18 11.17 -21.72
CA TYR A 309 -4.48 11.06 -22.41
C TYR A 309 -5.09 12.42 -22.77
N VAL A 310 -4.61 13.50 -22.15
CA VAL A 310 -5.17 14.85 -22.31
C VAL A 310 -4.23 15.65 -23.21
N ASN A 311 -4.79 16.27 -24.26
CA ASN A 311 -4.00 17.14 -25.13
C ASN A 311 -3.77 18.54 -24.48
N GLU A 312 -2.85 19.34 -25.05
CA GLU A 312 -2.51 20.66 -24.50
C GLU A 312 -3.71 21.61 -24.44
N GLU A 313 -4.62 21.58 -25.42
CA GLU A 313 -5.82 22.38 -25.44
C GLU A 313 -6.79 21.99 -24.31
N GLN A 314 -6.97 20.70 -24.10
CA GLN A 314 -7.78 20.18 -22.98
C GLN A 314 -7.16 20.54 -21.64
N LEU A 315 -5.82 20.47 -21.52
CA LEU A 315 -5.10 20.81 -20.31
C LEU A 315 -5.27 22.27 -19.91
N SER A 316 -5.22 23.19 -20.89
CA SER A 316 -5.42 24.63 -20.64
C SER A 316 -6.80 24.98 -20.08
N ARG A 317 -7.78 24.09 -20.23
CA ARG A 317 -9.14 24.24 -19.68
C ARG A 317 -9.34 23.52 -18.35
N LEU A 318 -8.37 22.73 -17.91
CA LEU A 318 -8.39 21.99 -16.62
C LEU A 318 -7.64 22.73 -15.51
N ILE A 319 -6.79 23.69 -15.86
CA ILE A 319 -6.00 24.55 -14.97
C ILE A 319 -6.71 25.89 -14.81
#